data_ed1e60c37bec0fbcca8ee9dd7c69e7b4
#
_entry.id   ed1e60c37bec0fbcca8ee9dd7c69e7b4
#
_cell.length_a   1.000
_cell.length_b   1.000
_cell.length_c   1.000
_cell.angle_alpha   90.00
_cell.angle_beta   90.00
_cell.angle_gamma   90.00
#
_symmetry.space_group_name_H-M   'P 1'
#
loop_
_entity.id
_entity.type
_entity.pdbx_description
1 polymer ?
#
loop_
_entity_poly.entity_id
_entity_poly.type
_entity_poly.pdbx_seq_one_letter_code
_entity_poly.pdbx_strand_id
1 'polypeptide(L)'
;MNIIKELETNVDWNRVFGVVDSLYSDKGFSSNADNFARATMVEKALDKFSDIKRVDQNGYDFEWEDDKIELKMGKNLFYKVKDPKATKKFKVKSFLSETKTVEDFRQISTFDWLLVIALTARRVVVVEDEHARSLYQEGADGAMIALQDGDYYECNIGEINPILPPINLSYLYQQADQHFLNF
;
A
#
# COMPACT_ATOMS: atom_id res chain seq x y z
N MET A 1 4.08 9.43 19.94
CA MET A 1 2.64 9.22 19.57
C MET A 1 2.59 7.90 18.82
N ASN A 2 1.47 7.20 18.67
CA ASN A 2 1.46 5.88 18.04
C ASN A 2 0.90 6.03 16.61
N ILE A 3 1.57 5.46 15.59
CA ILE A 3 1.13 5.49 14.18
C ILE A 3 -0.32 5.02 14.00
N ILE A 4 -0.78 4.06 14.81
CA ILE A 4 -2.17 3.60 14.79
C ILE A 4 -3.14 4.75 15.06
N LYS A 5 -2.84 5.57 16.07
CA LYS A 5 -3.67 6.73 16.40
C LYS A 5 -3.66 7.76 15.28
N GLU A 6 -2.52 7.99 14.64
CA GLU A 6 -2.42 8.87 13.46
C GLU A 6 -3.34 8.39 12.33
N LEU A 7 -3.24 7.11 11.99
CA LEU A 7 -4.06 6.49 10.94
C LEU A 7 -5.57 6.53 11.25
N GLU A 8 -5.95 6.42 12.52
CA GLU A 8 -7.36 6.43 12.92
C GLU A 8 -7.98 7.82 13.02
N THR A 9 -7.17 8.85 13.35
CA THR A 9 -7.73 10.17 13.73
C THR A 9 -7.37 11.31 12.80
N ASN A 10 -6.22 11.26 12.11
CA ASN A 10 -5.69 12.39 11.36
C ASN A 10 -5.65 12.16 9.85
N VAL A 11 -5.79 10.91 9.38
CA VAL A 11 -5.87 10.62 7.94
C VAL A 11 -7.30 10.83 7.44
N ASP A 12 -7.46 11.65 6.40
CA ASP A 12 -8.74 11.80 5.70
C ASP A 12 -8.97 10.63 4.73
N TRP A 13 -9.37 9.49 5.28
CA TRP A 13 -9.60 8.27 4.50
C TRP A 13 -10.69 8.43 3.44
N ASN A 14 -11.66 9.32 3.63
CA ASN A 14 -12.69 9.57 2.62
C ASN A 14 -12.08 10.16 1.34
N ARG A 15 -11.11 11.03 1.46
CA ARG A 15 -10.37 11.57 0.30
C ARG A 15 -9.38 10.56 -0.28
N VAL A 16 -8.66 9.83 0.55
CA VAL A 16 -7.75 8.77 0.08
C VAL A 16 -8.54 7.74 -0.74
N PHE A 17 -9.64 7.20 -0.21
CA PHE A 17 -10.48 6.25 -0.95
C PHE A 17 -11.24 6.89 -2.12
N GLY A 18 -11.49 8.18 -2.10
CA GLY A 18 -12.01 8.93 -3.25
C GLY A 18 -11.05 8.90 -4.43
N VAL A 19 -9.75 9.05 -4.20
CA VAL A 19 -8.71 8.87 -5.22
C VAL A 19 -8.70 7.42 -5.72
N VAL A 20 -8.75 6.44 -4.82
CA VAL A 20 -8.82 5.01 -5.18
C VAL A 20 -10.01 4.74 -6.10
N ASP A 21 -11.21 5.17 -5.73
CA ASP A 21 -12.43 4.93 -6.52
C ASP A 21 -12.35 5.58 -7.90
N SER A 22 -11.79 6.79 -7.99
CA SER A 22 -11.58 7.48 -9.26
C SER A 22 -10.62 6.72 -10.18
N LEU A 23 -9.52 6.21 -9.63
CA LEU A 23 -8.52 5.43 -10.37
C LEU A 23 -9.06 4.10 -10.90
N TYR A 24 -9.92 3.43 -10.14
CA TYR A 24 -10.47 2.13 -10.52
C TYR A 24 -11.75 2.23 -11.33
N SER A 25 -12.41 3.39 -11.38
CA SER A 25 -13.56 3.64 -12.27
C SER A 25 -13.13 3.97 -13.70
N ASP A 26 -11.90 4.42 -13.91
CA ASP A 26 -11.38 4.76 -15.22
C ASP A 26 -11.01 3.50 -16.00
N LYS A 27 -11.75 3.24 -17.10
CA LYS A 27 -11.57 2.05 -17.95
C LYS A 27 -10.28 2.08 -18.79
N GLY A 28 -9.55 3.21 -18.81
CA GLY A 28 -8.30 3.38 -19.54
C GLY A 28 -7.12 2.64 -18.94
N PHE A 29 -7.24 2.11 -17.73
CA PHE A 29 -6.14 1.54 -16.96
C PHE A 29 -6.22 0.00 -16.88
N SER A 30 -5.53 -0.70 -17.75
CA SER A 30 -5.54 -2.17 -17.80
C SER A 30 -4.17 -2.86 -17.75
N SER A 31 -3.08 -2.11 -17.81
CA SER A 31 -1.70 -2.66 -17.85
C SER A 31 -1.01 -2.75 -16.49
N ASN A 32 0.14 -3.45 -16.43
CA ASN A 32 0.98 -3.50 -15.21
C ASN A 32 1.61 -2.14 -14.89
N ALA A 33 1.91 -1.32 -15.89
CA ALA A 33 2.38 0.05 -15.71
C ALA A 33 1.33 0.89 -14.98
N ASP A 34 0.04 0.67 -15.28
CA ASP A 34 -1.06 1.33 -14.61
C ASP A 34 -1.16 0.97 -13.12
N ASN A 35 -0.78 -0.25 -12.73
CA ASN A 35 -0.78 -0.64 -11.33
C ASN A 35 0.28 0.13 -10.52
N PHE A 36 1.45 0.37 -11.11
CA PHE A 36 2.48 1.20 -10.47
C PHE A 36 2.02 2.66 -10.34
N ALA A 37 1.49 3.23 -11.42
CA ALA A 37 0.97 4.60 -11.39
C ALA A 37 -0.19 4.77 -10.39
N ARG A 38 -1.10 3.78 -10.28
CA ARG A 38 -2.15 3.78 -9.26
C ARG A 38 -1.57 3.73 -7.85
N ALA A 39 -0.57 2.89 -7.60
CA ALA A 39 0.09 2.83 -6.30
C ALA A 39 0.66 4.19 -5.92
N THR A 40 1.43 4.81 -6.81
CA THR A 40 1.99 6.15 -6.60
C THR A 40 0.92 7.21 -6.33
N MET A 41 -0.24 7.14 -6.98
CA MET A 41 -1.32 8.10 -6.75
C MET A 41 -1.97 7.91 -5.37
N VAL A 42 -2.11 6.69 -4.90
CA VAL A 42 -2.61 6.42 -3.54
C VAL A 42 -1.59 6.86 -2.49
N GLU A 43 -0.29 6.63 -2.73
CA GLU A 43 0.78 7.16 -1.89
C GLU A 43 0.73 8.69 -1.77
N LYS A 44 0.61 9.38 -2.91
CA LYS A 44 0.46 10.85 -2.93
C LYS A 44 -0.82 11.33 -2.24
N ALA A 45 -1.91 10.56 -2.33
CA ALA A 45 -3.13 10.89 -1.61
C ALA A 45 -2.93 10.75 -0.10
N LEU A 46 -2.27 9.70 0.36
CA LEU A 46 -1.95 9.53 1.77
C LEU A 46 -1.06 10.66 2.29
N ASP A 47 0.02 11.00 1.59
CA ASP A 47 0.89 12.15 1.93
C ASP A 47 0.12 13.47 2.01
N LYS A 48 -0.81 13.68 1.08
CA LYS A 48 -1.58 14.94 1.00
C LYS A 48 -2.65 15.07 2.09
N PHE A 49 -3.25 13.96 2.49
CA PHE A 49 -4.41 13.92 3.36
C PHE A 49 -4.12 13.37 4.76
N SER A 50 -2.85 13.42 5.16
CA SER A 50 -2.36 13.07 6.50
C SER A 50 -1.08 13.86 6.82
N ASP A 51 -0.56 13.63 8.03
CA ASP A 51 0.77 14.13 8.42
C ASP A 51 1.90 13.13 8.10
N ILE A 52 1.56 11.97 7.54
CA ILE A 52 2.50 10.94 7.08
C ILE A 52 3.15 11.40 5.78
N LYS A 53 4.47 11.51 5.75
CA LYS A 53 5.20 12.07 4.60
C LYS A 53 5.77 11.01 3.69
N ARG A 54 5.42 11.09 2.40
CA ARG A 54 6.00 10.24 1.38
C ARG A 54 7.48 10.54 1.21
N VAL A 55 8.29 9.50 1.16
CA VAL A 55 9.72 9.57 0.88
C VAL A 55 10.05 8.68 -0.33
N ASP A 56 11.09 9.08 -1.07
CA ASP A 56 11.56 8.32 -2.22
C ASP A 56 12.88 7.63 -1.85
N GLN A 57 12.79 6.63 -0.97
CA GLN A 57 13.94 5.92 -0.43
C GLN A 57 13.80 4.39 -0.64
N ASN A 58 14.94 3.72 -0.70
CA ASN A 58 14.94 2.26 -0.77
C ASN A 58 14.60 1.66 0.60
N GLY A 59 13.52 0.87 0.63
CA GLY A 59 13.18 0.04 1.77
C GLY A 59 11.95 0.47 2.57
N TYR A 60 11.44 1.68 2.33
CA TYR A 60 10.18 2.16 2.90
C TYR A 60 9.60 3.31 2.06
N ASP A 61 8.30 3.54 2.16
CA ASP A 61 7.57 4.48 1.31
C ASP A 61 7.25 5.80 2.01
N PHE A 62 7.18 5.79 3.36
CA PHE A 62 6.80 6.95 4.16
C PHE A 62 7.60 7.09 5.44
N GLU A 63 7.62 8.33 5.95
CA GLU A 63 8.09 8.69 7.29
C GLU A 63 6.98 9.40 8.07
N TRP A 64 6.89 9.10 9.35
CA TRP A 64 6.03 9.79 10.28
C TRP A 64 6.69 9.86 11.66
N GLU A 65 6.97 11.08 12.13
CA GLU A 65 7.89 11.31 13.25
C GLU A 65 9.25 10.63 12.96
N ASP A 66 9.65 9.67 13.78
CA ASP A 66 10.90 8.90 13.58
C ASP A 66 10.64 7.50 12.98
N ASP A 67 9.37 7.15 12.75
CA ASP A 67 8.96 5.84 12.23
C ASP A 67 9.01 5.78 10.70
N LYS A 68 9.52 4.68 10.17
CA LYS A 68 9.57 4.33 8.74
C LYS A 68 8.45 3.37 8.40
N ILE A 69 7.72 3.65 7.35
CA ILE A 69 6.52 2.90 6.99
C ILE A 69 6.64 2.37 5.56
N GLU A 70 6.56 1.06 5.42
CA GLU A 70 6.42 0.40 4.11
C GLU A 70 4.94 0.22 3.80
N LEU A 71 4.49 0.66 2.62
CA LEU A 71 3.11 0.51 2.18
C LEU A 71 2.95 -0.70 1.24
N LYS A 72 1.94 -1.49 1.52
CA LYS A 72 1.43 -2.49 0.59
C LYS A 72 -0.07 -2.29 0.39
N MET A 73 -0.50 -2.36 -0.85
CA MET A 73 -1.91 -2.22 -1.19
C MET A 73 -2.35 -3.28 -2.19
N GLY A 74 -3.61 -3.64 -2.13
CA GLY A 74 -4.16 -4.61 -3.07
C GLY A 74 -5.69 -4.54 -3.17
N LYS A 75 -6.18 -4.73 -4.40
CA LYS A 75 -7.61 -4.66 -4.69
C LYS A 75 -8.40 -5.73 -3.94
N ASN A 76 -7.91 -6.96 -3.92
CA ASN A 76 -8.63 -8.12 -3.40
C ASN A 76 -8.20 -8.55 -1.98
N LEU A 77 -7.35 -7.76 -1.31
CA LEU A 77 -6.95 -8.07 0.06
C LEU A 77 -8.17 -8.00 0.98
N PHE A 78 -8.32 -8.99 1.85
CA PHE A 78 -9.41 -9.12 2.84
C PHE A 78 -10.83 -9.05 2.27
N TYR A 79 -11.02 -9.06 0.96
CA TYR A 79 -12.33 -8.99 0.35
C TYR A 79 -13.04 -10.35 0.44
N LYS A 80 -14.15 -10.40 1.16
CA LYS A 80 -15.01 -11.58 1.25
C LYS A 80 -15.88 -11.69 0.00
N VAL A 81 -15.30 -12.12 -1.10
CA VAL A 81 -16.09 -12.59 -2.24
C VAL A 81 -16.36 -14.08 -2.02
N LYS A 82 -17.38 -14.62 -2.68
CA LYS A 82 -17.55 -16.06 -2.88
C LYS A 82 -16.36 -16.70 -3.64
N ASP A 83 -15.30 -15.95 -3.84
CA ASP A 83 -14.08 -16.35 -4.52
C ASP A 83 -13.08 -16.88 -3.49
N PRO A 84 -12.74 -18.21 -3.56
CA PRO A 84 -11.71 -18.79 -2.71
C PRO A 84 -10.32 -18.17 -2.90
N LYS A 85 -10.14 -17.29 -3.91
CA LYS A 85 -8.90 -16.52 -4.15
C LYS A 85 -8.83 -15.22 -3.37
N ALA A 86 -9.87 -14.81 -2.64
CA ALA A 86 -9.77 -13.69 -1.72
C ALA A 86 -8.68 -14.03 -0.67
N THR A 87 -7.61 -13.27 -0.66
CA THR A 87 -6.40 -13.61 0.08
C THR A 87 -5.94 -12.47 0.97
N LYS A 88 -5.43 -12.82 2.14
CA LYS A 88 -4.64 -11.92 2.98
C LYS A 88 -3.15 -11.93 2.56
N LYS A 89 -2.80 -12.61 1.45
CA LYS A 89 -1.45 -12.71 0.94
C LYS A 89 -1.15 -11.59 -0.02
N PHE A 90 0.04 -11.03 0.07
CA PHE A 90 0.53 -10.03 -0.87
C PHE A 90 2.04 -10.15 -1.07
N LYS A 91 2.48 -9.73 -2.25
CA LYS A 91 3.88 -9.74 -2.63
C LYS A 91 4.60 -8.56 -1.97
N VAL A 92 5.70 -8.81 -1.31
CA VAL A 92 6.53 -7.79 -0.65
C VAL A 92 7.70 -7.39 -1.55
N LYS A 93 8.39 -8.37 -2.13
CA LYS A 93 9.56 -8.17 -3.00
C LYS A 93 9.54 -9.15 -4.18
N SER A 94 10.08 -8.73 -5.31
CA SER A 94 10.34 -9.59 -6.45
C SER A 94 11.76 -10.17 -6.35
N PHE A 95 11.92 -11.45 -6.67
CA PHE A 95 13.23 -12.08 -6.84
C PHE A 95 13.86 -11.75 -8.22
N LEU A 96 13.79 -10.50 -8.66
CA LEU A 96 14.35 -10.07 -9.93
C LEU A 96 15.89 -10.17 -9.98
N SER A 97 16.57 -10.35 -8.85
CA SER A 97 17.98 -10.71 -8.79
C SER A 97 18.11 -12.15 -8.33
N GLU A 98 18.77 -12.97 -9.09
CA GLU A 98 18.92 -14.43 -8.94
C GLU A 98 19.55 -14.90 -7.61
N THR A 99 19.94 -13.99 -6.73
CA THR A 99 20.74 -14.30 -5.54
C THR A 99 20.08 -13.97 -4.22
N LYS A 100 18.83 -13.45 -4.20
CA LYS A 100 18.20 -13.03 -2.94
C LYS A 100 17.16 -14.03 -2.46
N THR A 101 17.38 -14.55 -1.28
CA THR A 101 16.46 -15.43 -0.56
C THR A 101 15.45 -14.62 0.26
N VAL A 102 14.44 -15.28 0.82
CA VAL A 102 13.52 -14.68 1.80
C VAL A 102 14.30 -14.13 2.99
N GLU A 103 15.37 -14.81 3.43
CA GLU A 103 16.21 -14.35 4.54
C GLU A 103 16.94 -13.07 4.22
N ASP A 104 17.47 -12.92 3.00
CA ASP A 104 18.07 -11.66 2.57
C ASP A 104 17.07 -10.52 2.64
N PHE A 105 15.80 -10.74 2.25
CA PHE A 105 14.76 -9.72 2.35
C PHE A 105 14.39 -9.36 3.77
N ARG A 106 14.40 -10.32 4.70
CA ARG A 106 14.22 -10.04 6.12
C ARG A 106 15.30 -9.12 6.67
N GLN A 107 16.55 -9.33 6.25
CA GLN A 107 17.70 -8.54 6.71
C GLN A 107 17.75 -7.13 6.12
N ILE A 108 17.29 -6.94 4.86
CA ILE A 108 17.31 -5.63 4.20
C ILE A 108 16.06 -4.79 4.42
N SER A 109 15.05 -5.31 5.10
CA SER A 109 13.87 -4.52 5.48
C SER A 109 14.26 -3.46 6.51
N THR A 110 13.94 -2.20 6.23
CA THR A 110 14.36 -1.05 7.03
C THR A 110 13.20 -0.22 7.55
N PHE A 111 11.97 -0.75 7.50
CA PHE A 111 10.78 -0.10 8.02
C PHE A 111 10.51 -0.52 9.48
N ASP A 112 9.80 0.31 10.21
CA ASP A 112 9.31 0.05 11.57
C ASP A 112 7.87 -0.48 11.53
N TRP A 113 7.11 -0.08 10.50
CA TRP A 113 5.72 -0.47 10.32
C TRP A 113 5.42 -0.90 8.88
N LEU A 114 4.68 -1.98 8.73
CA LEU A 114 4.07 -2.37 7.47
C LEU A 114 2.60 -1.92 7.47
N LEU A 115 2.28 -0.94 6.64
CA LEU A 115 0.93 -0.46 6.40
C LEU A 115 0.32 -1.21 5.22
N VAL A 116 -0.84 -1.81 5.40
CA VAL A 116 -1.56 -2.53 4.34
C VAL A 116 -2.92 -1.90 4.10
N ILE A 117 -3.18 -1.46 2.88
CA ILE A 117 -4.46 -0.90 2.45
C ILE A 117 -5.18 -1.90 1.55
N ALA A 118 -6.30 -2.41 2.02
CA ALA A 118 -7.19 -3.27 1.25
C ALA A 118 -8.22 -2.42 0.50
N LEU A 119 -7.99 -2.19 -0.79
CA LEU A 119 -8.70 -1.17 -1.56
C LEU A 119 -10.20 -1.43 -1.69
N THR A 120 -10.61 -2.66 -2.04
CA THR A 120 -12.03 -3.01 -2.18
C THR A 120 -12.71 -3.21 -0.84
N ALA A 121 -12.03 -3.82 0.11
CA ALA A 121 -12.56 -4.06 1.45
C ALA A 121 -12.59 -2.79 2.31
N ARG A 122 -11.90 -1.72 1.87
CA ARG A 122 -11.74 -0.46 2.59
C ARG A 122 -11.26 -0.66 4.02
N ARG A 123 -10.24 -1.51 4.15
CA ARG A 123 -9.62 -1.84 5.42
C ARG A 123 -8.18 -1.35 5.42
N VAL A 124 -7.75 -0.89 6.57
CA VAL A 124 -6.38 -0.44 6.82
C VAL A 124 -5.85 -1.23 8.00
N VAL A 125 -4.75 -1.92 7.79
CA VAL A 125 -4.12 -2.72 8.84
C VAL A 125 -2.64 -2.38 8.95
N VAL A 126 -2.09 -2.50 10.14
CA VAL A 126 -0.67 -2.30 10.41
C VAL A 126 -0.07 -3.53 11.07
N VAL A 127 1.19 -3.79 10.76
CA VAL A 127 1.98 -4.86 11.34
C VAL A 127 3.31 -4.28 11.77
N GLU A 128 3.73 -4.57 12.99
CA GLU A 128 5.03 -4.16 13.51
C GLU A 128 6.17 -4.91 12.78
N ASP A 129 7.29 -4.24 12.58
CA ASP A 129 8.41 -4.70 11.79
C ASP A 129 8.88 -6.13 12.10
N GLU A 130 9.23 -6.41 13.35
CA GLU A 130 9.74 -7.74 13.73
C GLU A 130 8.72 -8.84 13.40
N HIS A 131 7.44 -8.56 13.64
CA HIS A 131 6.37 -9.49 13.32
C HIS A 131 6.19 -9.63 11.81
N ALA A 132 6.16 -8.53 11.06
CA ALA A 132 6.06 -8.54 9.60
C ALA A 132 7.18 -9.36 8.95
N ARG A 133 8.42 -9.19 9.42
CA ARG A 133 9.57 -9.96 8.92
C ARG A 133 9.45 -11.45 9.21
N SER A 134 8.92 -11.82 10.36
CA SER A 134 8.70 -13.23 10.72
C SER A 134 7.72 -13.95 9.80
N LEU A 135 6.78 -13.17 9.19
CA LEU A 135 5.74 -13.67 8.30
C LEU A 135 6.19 -13.81 6.83
N TYR A 136 7.40 -13.40 6.49
CA TYR A 136 7.93 -13.54 5.13
C TYR A 136 8.07 -15.01 4.76
N GLN A 137 7.53 -15.38 3.61
CA GLN A 137 7.62 -16.71 3.03
C GLN A 137 7.94 -16.64 1.54
N GLU A 138 8.43 -17.76 1.00
CA GLU A 138 8.68 -17.87 -0.42
C GLU A 138 7.37 -17.89 -1.21
N GLY A 139 7.31 -17.10 -2.26
CA GLY A 139 6.22 -17.05 -3.23
C GLY A 139 6.71 -17.42 -4.62
N ALA A 140 5.78 -17.61 -5.56
CA ALA A 140 6.12 -18.02 -6.92
C ALA A 140 7.10 -17.06 -7.63
N ASP A 141 7.01 -15.76 -7.32
CA ASP A 141 7.81 -14.71 -7.98
C ASP A 141 8.55 -13.80 -6.99
N GLY A 142 8.74 -14.20 -5.75
CA GLY A 142 9.41 -13.39 -4.74
C GLY A 142 8.93 -13.64 -3.32
N ALA A 143 9.37 -12.78 -2.40
CA ALA A 143 8.93 -12.84 -1.01
C ALA A 143 7.48 -12.36 -0.88
N MET A 144 6.71 -13.08 -0.07
CA MET A 144 5.31 -12.81 0.24
C MET A 144 5.11 -12.71 1.74
N ILE A 145 4.10 -11.97 2.15
CA ILE A 145 3.53 -12.04 3.50
C ILE A 145 2.13 -12.63 3.41
N ALA A 146 1.82 -13.56 4.32
CA ALA A 146 0.48 -14.08 4.52
C ALA A 146 0.02 -13.75 5.93
N LEU A 147 -0.88 -12.79 6.06
CA LEU A 147 -1.46 -12.39 7.34
C LEU A 147 -2.57 -13.35 7.77
N GLN A 148 -2.62 -13.68 9.06
CA GLN A 148 -3.72 -14.36 9.71
C GLN A 148 -4.39 -13.40 10.72
N ASP A 149 -5.55 -13.81 11.25
CA ASP A 149 -6.17 -13.04 12.31
C ASP A 149 -5.27 -13.11 13.56
N GLY A 150 -4.93 -11.93 14.08
CA GLY A 150 -3.96 -11.78 15.17
C GLY A 150 -2.56 -11.31 14.74
N ASP A 151 -2.23 -11.38 13.44
CA ASP A 151 -0.95 -10.91 12.93
C ASP A 151 -0.89 -9.39 12.71
N TYR A 152 -2.01 -8.71 12.81
CA TYR A 152 -2.11 -7.29 12.49
C TYR A 152 -3.09 -6.57 13.41
N TYR A 153 -2.88 -5.27 13.54
CA TYR A 153 -3.89 -4.36 14.08
C TYR A 153 -4.71 -3.77 12.94
N GLU A 154 -6.03 -3.85 13.02
CA GLU A 154 -6.94 -3.21 12.08
C GLU A 154 -7.33 -1.82 12.60
N CYS A 155 -6.96 -0.78 11.84
CA CYS A 155 -7.27 0.60 12.19
C CYS A 155 -8.78 0.88 12.07
N ASN A 156 -9.34 1.52 13.08
CA ASN A 156 -10.71 2.01 13.03
C ASN A 156 -10.77 3.32 12.24
N ILE A 157 -10.96 3.21 10.93
CA ILE A 157 -11.02 4.36 10.01
C ILE A 157 -12.43 4.93 9.83
N GLY A 158 -13.38 4.46 10.61
CA GLY A 158 -14.78 4.88 10.54
C GLY A 158 -15.51 4.39 9.28
N GLU A 159 -16.68 4.97 9.03
CA GLU A 159 -17.44 4.71 7.80
C GLU A 159 -16.83 5.48 6.64
N ILE A 160 -16.54 4.77 5.55
CA ILE A 160 -15.90 5.36 4.36
C ILE A 160 -16.96 5.80 3.35
N ASN A 161 -17.09 7.11 3.20
CA ASN A 161 -17.90 7.79 2.20
C ASN A 161 -16.97 8.57 1.25
N PRO A 162 -16.50 7.96 0.15
CA PRO A 162 -15.42 8.53 -0.65
C PRO A 162 -15.75 9.90 -1.23
N ILE A 163 -14.86 10.85 -1.03
CA ILE A 163 -14.92 12.17 -1.63
C ILE A 163 -14.11 12.15 -2.92
N LEU A 164 -14.78 12.11 -4.06
CA LEU A 164 -14.13 12.07 -5.35
C LEU A 164 -13.31 13.37 -5.58
N PRO A 165 -12.09 13.28 -6.09
CA PRO A 165 -11.29 14.46 -6.39
C PRO A 165 -11.97 15.29 -7.49
N PRO A 166 -11.90 16.63 -7.40
CA PRO A 166 -12.53 17.53 -8.38
C PRO A 166 -11.82 17.53 -9.75
N ILE A 167 -10.75 16.78 -9.93
CA ILE A 167 -9.87 16.80 -11.09
C ILE A 167 -9.92 15.45 -11.80
N ASN A 168 -9.96 15.49 -13.14
CA ASN A 168 -9.76 14.31 -13.96
C ASN A 168 -8.34 13.77 -13.75
N LEU A 169 -8.21 12.62 -13.07
CA LEU A 169 -6.93 12.02 -12.72
C LEU A 169 -6.12 11.55 -13.94
N SER A 170 -6.75 11.32 -15.08
CA SER A 170 -6.07 10.98 -16.33
C SER A 170 -5.04 12.04 -16.74
N TYR A 171 -5.25 13.32 -16.41
CA TYR A 171 -4.28 14.37 -16.68
C TYR A 171 -3.00 14.25 -15.80
N LEU A 172 -3.15 13.85 -14.55
CA LEU A 172 -2.01 13.65 -13.65
C LEU A 172 -1.18 12.42 -14.03
N TYR A 173 -1.82 11.43 -14.65
CA TYR A 173 -1.14 10.25 -15.19
C TYR A 173 -0.23 10.58 -16.37
N GLN A 174 -0.69 11.39 -17.31
CA GLN A 174 0.11 11.79 -18.47
C GLN A 174 1.38 12.56 -18.05
N GLN A 175 1.32 13.29 -16.95
CA GLN A 175 2.51 13.97 -16.41
C GLN A 175 3.46 13.02 -15.68
N ALA A 176 2.96 11.97 -15.02
CA ALA A 176 3.80 10.96 -14.39
C ALA A 176 4.56 10.13 -15.43
N ASP A 177 3.91 9.72 -16.54
CA ASP A 177 4.56 9.00 -17.64
C ASP A 177 5.67 9.81 -18.33
N GLN A 178 5.52 11.13 -18.46
CA GLN A 178 6.55 11.97 -19.06
C GLN A 178 7.81 12.10 -18.20
N HIS A 179 7.73 11.92 -16.87
CA HIS A 179 8.90 11.90 -16.00
C HIS A 179 9.69 10.60 -16.08
N PHE A 180 9.06 9.48 -16.44
CA PHE A 180 9.73 8.17 -16.55
C PHE A 180 10.37 7.90 -17.91
N LEU A 181 10.04 8.69 -18.96
CA LEU A 181 10.65 8.56 -20.29
C LEU A 181 11.95 9.36 -20.45
N ASN A 182 12.38 10.09 -19.42
CA ASN A 182 13.59 10.92 -19.43
C ASN A 182 14.71 10.40 -18.52
N PHE A 183 14.69 9.10 -18.16
CA PHE A 183 15.79 8.40 -17.47
C PHE A 183 16.28 7.20 -18.27
#